data_e2c774a3e9509ff08992402718a0a131
#
_entry.id   e2c774a3e9509ff08992402718a0a131
#
_cell.length_a   1.000
_cell.length_b   1.000
_cell.length_c   1.000
_cell.angle_alpha   90.00
_cell.angle_beta   90.00
_cell.angle_gamma   90.00
#
_symmetry.space_group_name_H-M   'P 1'
#
loop_
_entity.id
_entity.type
_entity.pdbx_description
1 polymer ?
#
loop_
_entity_poly.entity_id
_entity_poly.type
_entity_poly.pdbx_seq_one_letter_code
_entity_poly.pdbx_strand_id
1 'polypeptide(L)'
;MTLTEITTEVRNITGVDSTSVVSDAVIHDLINEAQYQLCDEANLLQGYATRNSVADTREYFMKDTTNTPVTDWTLVQNNRMGATNTSESLEFMTRIYRVDYDGAICQRIGINEINDIADDSSMSNITTDKAFYIHNDKLGIFPTPTEVKEIKVYYYYLPHKMFVDSTIDFSSSSNSVTMDSTENVRAGMSIVSANMPADNFITVVNSSTAFTIKEQTTGTASDITVVFSKPEIDERYQRILIYYPSWRVSERLRDLNLISYFKNEWLEQKQRVILERQSRDGSTVLTVPYNDF
;
A
#
# COMPACT_ATOMS: atom_id res chain seq x y z
N MET A 1 5.36 6.11 -14.93
CA MET A 1 5.71 7.54 -14.67
C MET A 1 6.38 7.62 -13.30
N THR A 2 7.35 8.53 -13.15
CA THR A 2 7.96 8.87 -11.85
C THR A 2 7.23 10.05 -11.20
N LEU A 3 7.46 10.29 -9.92
CA LEU A 3 6.92 11.47 -9.21
C LEU A 3 7.28 12.78 -9.91
N THR A 4 8.53 12.89 -10.39
CA THR A 4 9.01 14.08 -11.12
C THR A 4 8.30 14.27 -12.46
N GLU A 5 8.07 13.19 -13.22
CA GLU A 5 7.33 13.25 -14.48
C GLU A 5 5.88 13.68 -14.27
N ILE A 6 5.20 13.16 -13.23
CA ILE A 6 3.83 13.57 -12.89
C ILE A 6 3.81 15.04 -12.48
N THR A 7 4.76 15.49 -11.65
CA THR A 7 4.88 16.89 -11.24
C THR A 7 5.07 17.82 -12.42
N THR A 8 5.94 17.45 -13.36
CA THR A 8 6.19 18.22 -14.58
C THR A 8 4.91 18.33 -15.43
N GLU A 9 4.19 17.24 -15.58
CA GLU A 9 2.94 17.22 -16.36
C GLU A 9 1.85 18.07 -15.69
N VAL A 10 1.70 17.99 -14.37
CA VAL A 10 0.78 18.86 -13.59
C VAL A 10 1.11 20.34 -13.83
N ARG A 11 2.38 20.72 -13.82
CA ARG A 11 2.81 22.11 -14.10
C ARG A 11 2.46 22.53 -15.52
N ASN A 12 2.76 21.69 -16.50
CA ASN A 12 2.51 21.96 -17.92
C ASN A 12 1.01 22.22 -18.17
N ILE A 13 0.13 21.36 -17.68
CA ILE A 13 -1.31 21.48 -17.97
C ILE A 13 -2.03 22.56 -17.16
N THR A 14 -1.48 22.93 -15.99
CA THR A 14 -2.02 24.03 -15.16
C THR A 14 -1.41 25.38 -15.49
N GLY A 15 -0.34 25.42 -16.30
CA GLY A 15 0.38 26.66 -16.64
C GLY A 15 1.16 27.25 -15.46
N VAL A 16 1.50 26.45 -14.44
CA VAL A 16 2.25 26.90 -13.25
C VAL A 16 3.73 26.61 -13.41
N ASP A 17 4.45 27.53 -14.00
CA ASP A 17 5.88 27.38 -14.26
C ASP A 17 6.76 27.69 -13.02
N SER A 18 6.20 28.36 -12.02
CA SER A 18 6.96 28.84 -10.87
C SER A 18 6.67 28.08 -9.59
N THR A 19 7.73 27.58 -8.94
CA THR A 19 7.68 26.98 -7.60
C THR A 19 7.26 27.97 -6.50
N SER A 20 7.34 29.28 -6.78
CA SER A 20 6.89 30.33 -5.84
C SER A 20 5.37 30.40 -5.71
N VAL A 21 4.62 29.96 -6.72
CA VAL A 21 3.15 29.91 -6.69
C VAL A 21 2.65 28.64 -6.03
N VAL A 22 3.18 27.49 -6.46
CA VAL A 22 2.91 26.18 -5.88
C VAL A 22 4.21 25.39 -5.82
N SER A 23 4.69 25.04 -4.64
CA SER A 23 5.92 24.28 -4.47
C SER A 23 5.76 22.82 -4.93
N ASP A 24 6.88 22.18 -5.32
CA ASP A 24 6.89 20.76 -5.68
C ASP A 24 6.41 19.88 -4.52
N ALA A 25 6.78 20.21 -3.28
CA ALA A 25 6.34 19.48 -2.10
C ALA A 25 4.81 19.40 -2.00
N VAL A 26 4.11 20.51 -2.29
CA VAL A 26 2.64 20.54 -2.31
C VAL A 26 2.08 19.64 -3.42
N ILE A 27 2.68 19.68 -4.61
CA ILE A 27 2.25 18.82 -5.73
C ILE A 27 2.50 17.35 -5.39
N HIS A 28 3.64 17.02 -4.78
CA HIS A 28 3.97 15.67 -4.33
C HIS A 28 2.95 15.13 -3.30
N ASP A 29 2.56 15.96 -2.32
CA ASP A 29 1.54 15.56 -1.35
C ASP A 29 0.19 15.32 -2.01
N LEU A 30 -0.22 16.15 -2.97
CA LEU A 30 -1.45 15.97 -3.74
C LEU A 30 -1.41 14.72 -4.65
N ILE A 31 -0.26 14.38 -5.23
CA ILE A 31 -0.09 13.15 -6.00
C ILE A 31 -0.22 11.93 -5.09
N ASN A 32 0.39 11.95 -3.90
CA ASN A 32 0.26 10.88 -2.92
C ASN A 32 -1.19 10.73 -2.43
N GLU A 33 -1.89 11.85 -2.17
CA GLU A 33 -3.30 11.83 -1.81
C GLU A 33 -4.17 11.20 -2.90
N ALA A 34 -3.92 11.55 -4.17
CA ALA A 34 -4.60 10.95 -5.31
C ALA A 34 -4.39 9.45 -5.38
N GLN A 35 -3.14 8.98 -5.18
CA GLN A 35 -2.81 7.57 -5.19
C GLN A 35 -3.50 6.82 -4.03
N TYR A 36 -3.50 7.41 -2.84
CA TYR A 36 -4.17 6.83 -1.68
C TYR A 36 -5.69 6.70 -1.90
N GLN A 37 -6.35 7.77 -2.34
CA GLN A 37 -7.79 7.74 -2.62
C GLN A 37 -8.14 6.70 -3.68
N LEU A 38 -7.36 6.63 -4.76
CA LEU A 38 -7.61 5.68 -5.84
C LEU A 38 -7.41 4.23 -5.38
N CYS A 39 -6.36 3.96 -4.60
CA CYS A 39 -6.07 2.62 -4.08
C CYS A 39 -7.09 2.16 -3.05
N ASP A 40 -7.53 3.05 -2.15
CA ASP A 40 -8.50 2.71 -1.10
C ASP A 40 -9.89 2.43 -1.70
N GLU A 41 -10.39 3.32 -2.56
CA GLU A 41 -11.73 3.19 -3.12
C GLU A 41 -11.84 2.05 -4.17
N ALA A 42 -10.79 1.84 -4.97
CA ALA A 42 -10.80 0.80 -6.00
C ALA A 42 -10.17 -0.53 -5.56
N ASN A 43 -9.64 -0.63 -4.33
CA ASN A 43 -8.96 -1.81 -3.81
C ASN A 43 -7.87 -2.33 -4.77
N LEU A 44 -7.03 -1.43 -5.29
CA LEU A 44 -6.09 -1.76 -6.37
C LEU A 44 -4.92 -2.63 -5.92
N LEU A 45 -4.42 -2.41 -4.71
CA LEU A 45 -3.22 -3.06 -4.21
C LEU A 45 -3.60 -4.23 -3.31
N GLN A 46 -3.18 -5.42 -3.70
CA GLN A 46 -3.42 -6.66 -2.99
C GLN A 46 -2.12 -7.27 -2.53
N GLY A 47 -2.12 -7.77 -1.31
CA GLY A 47 -1.00 -8.49 -0.75
C GLY A 47 -1.47 -9.65 0.10
N TYR A 48 -0.52 -10.43 0.56
CA TYR A 48 -0.76 -11.40 1.60
C TYR A 48 0.38 -11.38 2.61
N ALA A 49 0.07 -11.79 3.82
CA ALA A 49 1.05 -11.97 4.88
C ALA A 49 0.94 -13.38 5.43
N THR A 50 2.06 -13.96 5.79
CA THR A 50 2.12 -15.28 6.42
C THR A 50 2.80 -15.18 7.78
N ARG A 51 2.35 -16.00 8.71
CA ARG A 51 3.02 -16.29 9.97
C ARG A 51 2.66 -17.69 10.43
N ASN A 52 3.42 -18.22 11.36
CA ASN A 52 3.08 -19.45 12.03
C ASN A 52 2.19 -19.17 13.24
N SER A 53 1.18 -20.03 13.46
CA SER A 53 0.41 -20.04 14.69
C SER A 53 1.29 -20.50 15.86
N VAL A 54 0.88 -20.14 17.06
CA VAL A 54 1.47 -20.63 18.33
C VAL A 54 0.42 -21.48 19.02
N ALA A 55 0.81 -22.66 19.50
CA ALA A 55 -0.11 -23.52 20.23
C ALA A 55 -0.75 -22.77 21.42
N ASP A 56 -2.02 -23.02 21.65
CA ASP A 56 -2.83 -22.41 22.72
C ASP A 56 -2.97 -20.88 22.62
N THR A 57 -2.58 -20.29 21.49
CA THR A 57 -2.72 -18.85 21.23
C THR A 57 -3.79 -18.61 20.18
N ARG A 58 -4.85 -17.88 20.57
CA ARG A 58 -5.97 -17.56 19.67
C ARG A 58 -5.76 -16.27 18.89
N GLU A 59 -5.17 -15.26 19.49
CA GLU A 59 -5.09 -13.90 18.94
C GLU A 59 -3.67 -13.48 18.59
N TYR A 60 -3.52 -12.87 17.43
CA TYR A 60 -2.25 -12.44 16.85
C TYR A 60 -2.31 -10.95 16.52
N PHE A 61 -1.39 -10.17 17.06
CA PHE A 61 -1.28 -8.76 16.70
C PHE A 61 -0.91 -8.62 15.21
N MET A 62 -1.59 -7.68 14.54
CA MET A 62 -1.36 -7.36 13.12
C MET A 62 -0.57 -6.07 12.96
N LYS A 63 -0.75 -5.12 13.88
CA LYS A 63 -0.09 -3.82 13.87
C LYS A 63 0.74 -3.61 15.13
N ASP A 64 1.75 -2.76 15.01
CA ASP A 64 2.53 -2.35 16.15
C ASP A 64 1.64 -1.72 17.24
N THR A 65 1.94 -2.07 18.47
CA THR A 65 1.33 -1.43 19.64
C THR A 65 2.34 -0.45 20.23
N THR A 66 1.87 0.49 21.04
CA THR A 66 2.70 1.51 21.70
C THR A 66 3.94 0.93 22.44
N ASN A 67 3.89 -0.34 22.83
CA ASN A 67 4.92 -0.98 23.65
C ASN A 67 5.50 -2.27 23.04
N THR A 68 4.98 -2.73 21.90
CA THR A 68 5.39 -4.03 21.33
C THR A 68 5.36 -3.95 19.81
N PRO A 69 6.54 -3.88 19.18
CA PRO A 69 6.63 -4.00 17.72
C PRO A 69 6.17 -5.40 17.30
N VAL A 70 5.40 -5.48 16.23
CA VAL A 70 4.96 -6.73 15.63
C VAL A 70 5.91 -7.08 14.50
N THR A 71 6.72 -8.09 14.71
CA THR A 71 7.79 -8.49 13.76
C THR A 71 7.60 -9.89 13.19
N ASP A 72 6.43 -10.49 13.39
CA ASP A 72 6.22 -11.92 13.12
C ASP A 72 5.58 -12.22 11.77
N TRP A 73 5.20 -11.19 11.00
CA TRP A 73 4.59 -11.36 9.70
C TRP A 73 5.61 -11.28 8.57
N THR A 74 5.51 -12.20 7.63
CA THR A 74 6.23 -12.13 6.36
C THR A 74 5.29 -11.58 5.30
N LEU A 75 5.56 -10.39 4.79
CA LEU A 75 4.72 -9.68 3.84
C LEU A 75 5.13 -9.98 2.41
N VAL A 76 4.14 -10.23 1.55
CA VAL A 76 4.32 -10.30 0.09
C VAL A 76 3.34 -9.32 -0.54
N GLN A 77 3.86 -8.24 -1.08
CA GLN A 77 3.07 -7.17 -1.66
C GLN A 77 3.37 -7.04 -3.16
N ASN A 78 2.28 -6.83 -3.92
CA ASN A 78 2.28 -6.33 -5.29
C ASN A 78 3.18 -7.05 -6.30
N ASN A 79 3.31 -8.38 -6.24
CA ASN A 79 4.08 -9.18 -7.20
C ASN A 79 5.50 -8.66 -7.51
N ARG A 80 6.06 -7.79 -6.70
CA ARG A 80 7.46 -7.39 -6.80
C ARG A 80 8.30 -8.57 -6.36
N MET A 81 8.69 -9.38 -7.33
CA MET A 81 9.55 -10.52 -7.11
C MET A 81 10.82 -10.08 -6.36
N GLY A 82 10.96 -10.54 -5.13
CA GLY A 82 12.12 -10.32 -4.29
C GLY A 82 11.98 -9.29 -3.15
N ALA A 83 10.86 -8.57 -3.06
CA ALA A 83 10.55 -7.79 -1.86
C ALA A 83 9.74 -8.65 -0.89
N THR A 84 10.42 -9.51 -0.16
CA THR A 84 9.83 -10.20 0.98
C THR A 84 10.28 -9.46 2.22
N ASN A 85 9.40 -8.66 2.80
CA ASN A 85 9.66 -8.08 4.11
C ASN A 85 9.46 -9.18 5.15
N THR A 86 10.53 -9.62 5.76
CA THR A 86 10.48 -10.48 6.94
C THR A 86 10.42 -9.59 8.16
N SER A 87 9.48 -9.87 9.05
CA SER A 87 9.40 -9.21 10.35
C SER A 87 8.81 -7.80 10.33
N GLU A 88 7.63 -7.65 9.75
CA GLU A 88 6.91 -6.38 9.74
C GLU A 88 5.49 -6.49 10.31
N SER A 89 4.94 -5.33 10.68
CA SER A 89 3.52 -5.18 10.99
C SER A 89 2.69 -4.94 9.73
N LEU A 90 1.38 -5.16 9.84
CA LEU A 90 0.43 -4.90 8.75
C LEU A 90 -0.11 -3.46 8.78
N GLU A 91 0.77 -2.47 8.99
CA GLU A 91 0.38 -1.07 9.20
C GLU A 91 -0.41 -0.46 8.04
N PHE A 92 -0.03 -0.79 6.80
CA PHE A 92 -0.67 -0.24 5.61
C PHE A 92 -1.91 -1.02 5.15
N MET A 93 -2.30 -2.05 5.91
CA MET A 93 -3.50 -2.83 5.62
C MET A 93 -4.76 -2.00 5.83
N THR A 94 -5.63 -1.97 4.82
CA THR A 94 -6.94 -1.32 4.91
C THR A 94 -8.05 -2.33 5.17
N ARG A 95 -8.03 -3.48 4.50
CA ARG A 95 -9.09 -4.46 4.59
C ARG A 95 -8.57 -5.88 4.35
N ILE A 96 -8.89 -6.79 5.27
CA ILE A 96 -8.72 -8.24 5.07
C ILE A 96 -9.94 -8.78 4.32
N TYR A 97 -9.70 -9.55 3.25
CA TYR A 97 -10.78 -10.17 2.49
C TYR A 97 -10.78 -11.70 2.58
N ARG A 98 -9.65 -12.31 2.96
CA ARG A 98 -9.53 -13.77 3.14
C ARG A 98 -8.46 -14.10 4.16
N VAL A 99 -8.71 -15.13 4.95
CA VAL A 99 -7.73 -15.75 5.84
C VAL A 99 -7.74 -17.26 5.60
N ASP A 100 -6.56 -17.85 5.47
CA ASP A 100 -6.37 -19.28 5.40
C ASP A 100 -5.58 -19.72 6.64
N TYR A 101 -5.98 -20.85 7.23
CA TYR A 101 -5.26 -21.49 8.32
C TYR A 101 -5.02 -22.96 7.97
N ASP A 102 -3.75 -23.40 7.98
CA ASP A 102 -3.36 -24.76 7.62
C ASP A 102 -3.93 -25.18 6.24
N GLY A 103 -3.83 -24.28 5.27
CA GLY A 103 -4.32 -24.49 3.91
C GLY A 103 -5.83 -24.44 3.70
N ALA A 104 -6.62 -24.32 4.76
CA ALA A 104 -8.08 -24.21 4.65
C ALA A 104 -8.54 -22.76 4.77
N ILE A 105 -9.56 -22.38 3.98
CA ILE A 105 -10.17 -21.06 4.03
C ILE A 105 -10.96 -20.93 5.33
N CYS A 106 -10.73 -19.86 6.09
CA CYS A 106 -11.46 -19.55 7.31
C CYS A 106 -12.70 -18.72 6.99
N GLN A 107 -13.82 -19.06 7.63
CA GLN A 107 -15.02 -18.23 7.59
C GLN A 107 -14.85 -17.02 8.51
N ARG A 108 -15.27 -15.83 8.06
CA ARG A 108 -15.29 -14.63 8.91
C ARG A 108 -16.49 -14.69 9.86
N ILE A 109 -16.25 -14.52 11.15
CA ILE A 109 -17.28 -14.46 12.19
C ILE A 109 -17.17 -13.16 13.00
N GLY A 110 -18.26 -12.76 13.64
CA GLY A 110 -18.25 -11.65 14.60
C GLY A 110 -17.64 -12.09 15.94
N ILE A 111 -16.99 -11.17 16.65
CA ILE A 111 -16.40 -11.49 17.96
C ILE A 111 -17.47 -11.96 18.97
N ASN A 112 -18.68 -11.46 18.88
CA ASN A 112 -19.79 -11.86 19.77
C ASN A 112 -20.27 -13.28 19.47
N GLU A 113 -20.13 -13.76 18.23
CA GLU A 113 -20.54 -15.12 17.83
C GLU A 113 -19.62 -16.19 18.41
N ILE A 114 -18.40 -15.83 18.82
CA ILE A 114 -17.43 -16.78 19.37
C ILE A 114 -17.91 -17.37 20.69
N ASN A 115 -18.51 -16.56 21.56
CA ASN A 115 -19.02 -17.02 22.84
C ASN A 115 -20.22 -17.94 22.65
N ASP A 116 -21.10 -17.62 21.70
CA ASP A 116 -22.26 -18.43 21.36
C ASP A 116 -21.82 -19.78 20.77
N ILE A 117 -20.78 -19.81 19.96
CA ILE A 117 -20.22 -21.04 19.38
C ILE A 117 -19.49 -21.88 20.43
N ALA A 118 -18.80 -21.25 21.38
CA ALA A 118 -18.06 -21.96 22.44
C ALA A 118 -18.97 -22.61 23.47
N ASP A 119 -20.16 -22.04 23.73
CA ASP A 119 -21.10 -22.50 24.72
C ASP A 119 -22.16 -23.47 24.15
N ASP A 120 -22.41 -23.52 22.85
CA ASP A 120 -23.43 -24.32 22.22
C ASP A 120 -22.86 -25.61 21.58
N SER A 121 -22.93 -26.69 22.31
CA SER A 121 -22.56 -28.03 21.80
C SER A 121 -23.44 -28.51 20.64
N SER A 122 -24.56 -27.83 20.34
CA SER A 122 -25.43 -28.13 19.18
C SER A 122 -24.90 -27.51 17.87
N MET A 123 -24.01 -26.54 17.93
CA MET A 123 -23.30 -25.97 16.77
C MET A 123 -22.06 -26.78 16.35
N SER A 124 -22.11 -28.09 16.48
CA SER A 124 -21.03 -29.02 16.17
C SER A 124 -20.51 -28.93 14.73
N ASN A 125 -21.28 -28.33 13.84
CA ASN A 125 -20.85 -28.10 12.44
C ASN A 125 -19.77 -27.00 12.29
N ILE A 126 -19.66 -26.07 13.25
CA ILE A 126 -18.65 -25.02 13.22
C ILE A 126 -17.35 -25.46 13.90
N THR A 127 -17.38 -26.52 14.72
CA THR A 127 -16.17 -27.06 15.36
C THR A 127 -15.21 -27.73 14.38
N THR A 128 -15.68 -28.08 13.19
CA THR A 128 -14.85 -28.63 12.10
C THR A 128 -14.40 -27.56 11.12
N ASP A 129 -15.09 -26.43 11.04
CA ASP A 129 -14.79 -25.34 10.13
C ASP A 129 -13.90 -24.29 10.82
N LYS A 130 -12.84 -23.94 10.14
CA LYS A 130 -11.91 -22.91 10.60
C LYS A 130 -12.56 -21.54 10.40
N ALA A 131 -12.50 -20.71 11.44
CA ALA A 131 -13.05 -19.35 11.40
C ALA A 131 -12.03 -18.32 11.86
N PHE A 132 -12.24 -17.06 11.48
CA PHE A 132 -11.45 -15.95 11.96
C PHE A 132 -12.32 -14.75 12.32
N TYR A 133 -11.83 -13.94 13.22
CA TYR A 133 -12.40 -12.63 13.57
C TYR A 133 -11.31 -11.58 13.68
N ILE A 134 -11.73 -10.33 13.61
CA ILE A 134 -10.86 -9.18 13.79
C ILE A 134 -11.41 -8.37 14.96
N HIS A 135 -10.58 -8.16 15.96
CA HIS A 135 -10.91 -7.32 17.11
C HIS A 135 -9.76 -6.38 17.42
N ASN A 136 -10.01 -5.08 17.31
CA ASN A 136 -8.98 -4.06 17.35
C ASN A 136 -7.88 -4.39 16.32
N ASP A 137 -6.61 -4.36 16.71
CA ASP A 137 -5.47 -4.66 15.84
C ASP A 137 -5.02 -6.13 15.91
N LYS A 138 -5.95 -7.04 16.28
CA LYS A 138 -5.69 -8.47 16.39
C LYS A 138 -6.53 -9.28 15.43
N LEU A 139 -5.90 -10.30 14.87
CA LEU A 139 -6.53 -11.41 14.17
C LEU A 139 -6.74 -12.55 15.15
N GLY A 140 -7.97 -13.00 15.31
CA GLY A 140 -8.31 -14.21 16.07
C GLY A 140 -8.60 -15.39 15.15
N ILE A 141 -8.10 -16.58 15.51
CA ILE A 141 -8.35 -17.86 14.81
C ILE A 141 -9.18 -18.75 15.72
N PHE A 142 -10.22 -19.36 15.14
CA PHE A 142 -11.08 -20.32 15.83
C PHE A 142 -11.22 -21.61 15.01
N PRO A 143 -11.17 -22.81 15.63
CA PRO A 143 -10.82 -23.06 17.04
C PRO A 143 -9.39 -22.62 17.37
N THR A 144 -9.09 -22.46 18.67
CA THR A 144 -7.74 -22.08 19.11
C THR A 144 -6.72 -23.08 18.57
N PRO A 145 -5.65 -22.62 17.90
CA PRO A 145 -4.60 -23.48 17.39
C PRO A 145 -3.99 -24.38 18.47
N THR A 146 -3.93 -25.68 18.23
CA THR A 146 -3.26 -26.65 19.13
C THR A 146 -1.86 -26.99 18.63
N GLU A 147 -1.55 -26.65 17.38
CA GLU A 147 -0.27 -26.94 16.72
C GLU A 147 0.25 -25.70 15.98
N VAL A 148 1.54 -25.73 15.68
CA VAL A 148 2.17 -24.70 14.85
C VAL A 148 1.84 -24.96 13.38
N LYS A 149 1.01 -24.11 12.78
CA LYS A 149 0.57 -24.16 11.38
C LYS A 149 0.62 -22.79 10.75
N GLU A 150 0.67 -22.73 9.43
CA GLU A 150 0.68 -21.46 8.71
C GLU A 150 -0.69 -20.77 8.80
N ILE A 151 -0.66 -19.48 9.13
CA ILE A 151 -1.75 -18.53 8.96
C ILE A 151 -1.38 -17.65 7.79
N LYS A 152 -2.27 -17.53 6.80
CA LYS A 152 -2.09 -16.67 5.64
C LYS A 152 -3.24 -15.70 5.52
N VAL A 153 -2.93 -14.40 5.54
CA VAL A 153 -3.89 -13.30 5.51
C VAL A 153 -3.79 -12.59 4.18
N TYR A 154 -4.87 -12.51 3.44
CA TYR A 154 -4.97 -11.75 2.20
C TYR A 154 -5.67 -10.43 2.47
N TYR A 155 -5.07 -9.33 2.02
CA TYR A 155 -5.53 -7.99 2.35
C TYR A 155 -5.32 -7.00 1.21
N TYR A 156 -6.07 -5.89 1.29
CA TYR A 156 -5.77 -4.69 0.52
C TYR A 156 -4.90 -3.76 1.35
N TYR A 157 -4.00 -3.03 0.70
CA TYR A 157 -3.11 -2.11 1.38
C TYR A 157 -3.00 -0.77 0.66
N LEU A 158 -2.58 0.26 1.40
CA LEU A 158 -2.28 1.58 0.84
C LEU A 158 -0.88 1.60 0.25
N PRO A 159 -0.68 2.35 -0.85
CA PRO A 159 0.63 2.49 -1.45
C PRO A 159 1.60 3.22 -0.53
N HIS A 160 2.88 2.99 -0.73
CA HIS A 160 3.91 3.76 -0.06
C HIS A 160 3.91 5.21 -0.55
N LYS A 161 4.25 6.13 0.37
CA LYS A 161 4.40 7.54 0.03
C LYS A 161 5.56 7.71 -0.95
N MET A 162 5.32 8.37 -2.07
CA MET A 162 6.38 8.81 -2.97
C MET A 162 6.99 10.10 -2.44
N PHE A 163 8.31 10.21 -2.43
CA PHE A 163 9.02 11.41 -2.00
C PHE A 163 10.35 11.56 -2.72
N VAL A 164 10.95 12.72 -2.55
CA VAL A 164 12.27 13.05 -3.07
C VAL A 164 13.16 13.38 -1.88
N ASP A 165 14.34 12.82 -1.85
CA ASP A 165 15.35 13.11 -0.84
C ASP A 165 16.67 13.49 -1.50
N SER A 166 17.44 14.40 -0.90
CA SER A 166 18.69 14.94 -1.42
C SER A 166 19.89 14.65 -0.53
N THR A 167 19.74 13.78 0.47
CA THR A 167 20.80 13.44 1.43
C THR A 167 21.35 12.03 1.22
N ILE A 168 21.31 11.55 -0.03
CA ILE A 168 21.62 10.15 -0.34
C ILE A 168 23.07 10.00 -0.72
N ASP A 169 23.75 9.08 -0.02
CA ASP A 169 25.14 8.70 -0.25
C ASP A 169 25.28 7.23 -0.60
N PHE A 170 26.12 6.92 -1.57
CA PHE A 170 26.52 5.55 -1.88
C PHE A 170 27.85 5.47 -2.63
N SER A 171 28.51 4.34 -2.51
CA SER A 171 29.74 4.02 -3.24
C SER A 171 29.43 3.19 -4.48
N SER A 172 30.29 3.28 -5.50
CA SER A 172 30.19 2.44 -6.70
C SER A 172 30.25 0.95 -6.35
N SER A 173 29.49 0.15 -7.07
CA SER A 173 29.40 -1.32 -6.87
C SER A 173 28.95 -1.73 -5.47
N SER A 174 28.16 -0.89 -4.81
CA SER A 174 27.59 -1.15 -3.48
C SER A 174 26.08 -1.34 -3.56
N ASN A 175 25.55 -2.22 -2.70
CA ASN A 175 24.12 -2.34 -2.43
C ASN A 175 23.70 -1.51 -1.22
N SER A 176 24.66 -1.02 -0.41
CA SER A 176 24.38 -0.21 0.77
C SER A 176 24.27 1.25 0.39
N VAL A 177 23.20 1.88 0.85
CA VAL A 177 22.89 3.30 0.63
C VAL A 177 22.66 3.92 2.00
N THR A 178 23.17 5.13 2.21
CA THR A 178 22.97 5.90 3.44
C THR A 178 22.22 7.21 3.15
N MET A 179 21.51 7.71 4.13
CA MET A 179 20.75 8.96 4.11
C MET A 179 20.59 9.51 5.53
N ASP A 180 20.13 10.74 5.68
CA ASP A 180 19.94 11.37 6.99
C ASP A 180 18.84 10.68 7.81
N SER A 181 17.75 10.24 7.20
CA SER A 181 16.67 9.54 7.89
C SER A 181 15.93 8.57 6.98
N THR A 182 15.78 7.33 7.42
CA THR A 182 14.99 6.29 6.75
C THR A 182 13.54 6.20 7.25
N GLU A 183 13.02 7.19 7.98
CA GLU A 183 11.68 7.17 8.59
C GLU A 183 10.56 6.84 7.59
N ASN A 184 10.66 7.41 6.37
CA ASN A 184 9.69 7.19 5.30
C ASN A 184 10.09 6.08 4.32
N VAL A 185 11.22 5.40 4.56
CA VAL A 185 11.74 4.36 3.68
C VAL A 185 11.19 3.01 4.11
N ARG A 186 10.73 2.22 3.13
CA ARG A 186 10.21 0.86 3.36
C ARG A 186 10.80 -0.09 2.31
N ALA A 187 10.96 -1.33 2.69
CA ALA A 187 11.35 -2.37 1.73
C ALA A 187 10.26 -2.53 0.66
N GLY A 188 10.67 -2.79 -0.58
CA GLY A 188 9.79 -2.83 -1.74
C GLY A 188 9.61 -1.49 -2.47
N MET A 189 9.98 -0.36 -1.88
CA MET A 189 9.97 0.93 -2.57
C MET A 189 10.96 0.94 -3.73
N SER A 190 10.53 1.41 -4.89
CA SER A 190 11.44 1.67 -6.00
C SER A 190 12.30 2.91 -5.71
N ILE A 191 13.52 2.90 -6.22
CA ILE A 191 14.46 4.00 -6.07
C ILE A 191 14.99 4.37 -7.46
N VAL A 192 15.01 5.67 -7.78
CA VAL A 192 15.42 6.17 -9.08
C VAL A 192 16.48 7.26 -8.91
N SER A 193 17.65 7.00 -9.49
CA SER A 193 18.77 7.97 -9.54
C SER A 193 19.62 7.71 -10.78
N ALA A 194 20.38 8.71 -11.21
CA ALA A 194 21.27 8.64 -12.37
C ALA A 194 22.36 7.55 -12.23
N ASN A 195 22.80 7.26 -11.01
CA ASN A 195 23.87 6.29 -10.72
C ASN A 195 23.33 4.96 -10.17
N MET A 196 22.08 4.64 -10.46
CA MET A 196 21.43 3.39 -10.08
C MET A 196 20.84 2.70 -11.30
N PRO A 197 20.86 1.36 -11.35
CA PRO A 197 20.16 0.61 -12.39
C PRO A 197 18.67 0.97 -12.46
N ALA A 198 18.09 0.88 -13.66
CA ALA A 198 16.65 1.04 -13.83
C ALA A 198 15.90 -0.06 -13.03
N ASP A 199 14.74 0.30 -12.51
CA ASP A 199 13.87 -0.60 -11.74
C ASP A 199 14.49 -1.17 -10.45
N ASN A 200 15.48 -0.48 -9.88
CA ASN A 200 16.03 -0.82 -8.59
C ASN A 200 15.02 -0.55 -7.46
N PHE A 201 15.10 -1.32 -6.40
CA PHE A 201 14.22 -1.17 -5.24
C PHE A 201 14.94 -1.54 -3.93
N ILE A 202 14.37 -1.10 -2.83
CA ILE A 202 14.87 -1.33 -1.49
C ILE A 202 14.52 -2.74 -1.06
N THR A 203 15.51 -3.52 -0.65
CA THR A 203 15.30 -4.89 -0.15
C THR A 203 15.14 -4.93 1.35
N VAL A 204 15.94 -4.14 2.09
CA VAL A 204 15.93 -4.11 3.56
C VAL A 204 16.25 -2.70 4.04
N VAL A 205 15.55 -2.23 5.06
CA VAL A 205 15.93 -1.05 5.84
C VAL A 205 16.76 -1.52 7.04
N ASN A 206 18.04 -1.17 7.04
CA ASN A 206 19.01 -1.70 8.00
C ASN A 206 19.06 -0.92 9.32
N SER A 207 18.84 0.41 9.23
CA SER A 207 18.89 1.31 10.40
C SER A 207 18.10 2.58 10.11
N SER A 208 18.07 3.51 11.07
CA SER A 208 17.47 4.85 10.88
C SER A 208 18.16 5.72 9.82
N THR A 209 19.31 5.31 9.29
CA THR A 209 20.10 6.07 8.33
C THR A 209 20.64 5.23 7.17
N ALA A 210 20.31 3.94 7.08
CA ALA A 210 20.85 3.06 6.03
C ALA A 210 19.83 2.02 5.56
N PHE A 211 19.89 1.72 4.26
CA PHE A 211 19.10 0.66 3.63
C PHE A 211 19.90 -0.08 2.55
N THR A 212 19.42 -1.23 2.15
CA THR A 212 20.00 -2.05 1.09
C THR A 212 19.10 -2.08 -0.13
N ILE A 213 19.68 -1.89 -1.31
CA ILE A 213 19.01 -1.99 -2.61
C ILE A 213 19.31 -3.33 -3.29
N LYS A 214 18.44 -3.73 -4.24
CA LYS A 214 18.56 -5.01 -4.94
C LYS A 214 19.83 -5.09 -5.79
N GLU A 215 20.03 -4.10 -6.63
CA GLU A 215 21.14 -4.09 -7.58
C GLU A 215 22.19 -3.05 -7.19
N GLN A 216 23.44 -3.38 -7.42
CA GLN A 216 24.56 -2.49 -7.07
C GLN A 216 24.49 -1.16 -7.84
N THR A 217 24.93 -0.11 -7.19
CA THR A 217 25.11 1.21 -7.79
C THR A 217 26.17 1.18 -8.89
N THR A 218 26.00 2.00 -9.91
CA THR A 218 26.92 2.11 -11.06
C THR A 218 27.99 3.17 -10.88
N GLY A 219 27.86 4.03 -9.89
CA GLY A 219 28.79 5.12 -9.58
C GLY A 219 28.77 5.46 -8.09
N THR A 220 29.70 6.31 -7.67
CA THR A 220 29.74 6.89 -6.32
C THR A 220 29.03 8.24 -6.35
N ALA A 221 28.27 8.53 -5.31
CA ALA A 221 27.59 9.81 -5.15
C ALA A 221 27.47 10.20 -3.68
N SER A 222 27.45 11.50 -3.41
CA SER A 222 27.22 12.08 -2.09
C SER A 222 26.26 13.24 -2.22
N ASP A 223 25.30 13.34 -1.28
CA ASP A 223 24.26 14.37 -1.24
C ASP A 223 23.50 14.52 -2.56
N ILE A 224 23.13 13.38 -3.17
CA ILE A 224 22.39 13.42 -4.44
C ILE A 224 20.89 13.35 -4.22
N THR A 225 20.17 13.95 -5.15
CA THR A 225 18.71 13.85 -5.18
C THR A 225 18.27 12.51 -5.75
N VAL A 226 17.46 11.80 -5.00
CA VAL A 226 16.87 10.51 -5.35
C VAL A 226 15.36 10.58 -5.22
N VAL A 227 14.66 9.97 -6.17
CA VAL A 227 13.21 9.81 -6.14
C VAL A 227 12.89 8.44 -5.57
N PHE A 228 12.15 8.44 -4.47
CA PHE A 228 11.65 7.23 -3.83
C PHE A 228 10.25 6.93 -4.31
N SER A 229 10.05 5.69 -4.66
CA SER A 229 8.83 5.09 -5.16
C SER A 229 8.34 5.66 -6.50
N LYS A 230 8.05 4.75 -7.41
CA LYS A 230 7.15 5.00 -8.54
C LYS A 230 5.72 4.75 -8.04
N PRO A 231 4.68 5.28 -8.70
CA PRO A 231 3.32 4.88 -8.39
C PRO A 231 3.20 3.36 -8.38
N GLU A 232 2.69 2.80 -7.31
CA GLU A 232 2.54 1.34 -7.16
C GLU A 232 1.37 0.78 -7.96
N ILE A 233 0.51 1.65 -8.45
CA ILE A 233 -0.60 1.30 -9.32
C ILE A 233 -0.10 0.93 -10.73
N ASP A 234 -0.88 0.09 -11.41
CA ASP A 234 -0.62 -0.33 -12.80
C ASP A 234 -0.39 0.89 -13.71
N GLU A 235 0.57 0.78 -14.64
CA GLU A 235 0.98 1.87 -15.54
C GLU A 235 -0.19 2.51 -16.30
N ARG A 236 -1.21 1.72 -16.67
CA ARG A 236 -2.42 2.21 -17.36
C ARG A 236 -3.24 3.20 -16.53
N TYR A 237 -3.11 3.16 -15.20
CA TYR A 237 -3.84 4.06 -14.29
C TYR A 237 -2.99 5.25 -13.82
N GLN A 238 -1.68 5.23 -14.03
CA GLN A 238 -0.77 6.27 -13.52
C GLN A 238 -1.10 7.67 -14.06
N ARG A 239 -1.61 7.76 -15.28
CA ARG A 239 -2.01 9.05 -15.87
C ARG A 239 -3.16 9.72 -15.10
N ILE A 240 -3.98 8.96 -14.41
CA ILE A 240 -5.09 9.47 -13.61
C ILE A 240 -4.58 10.33 -12.45
N LEU A 241 -3.39 10.02 -11.93
CA LEU A 241 -2.74 10.75 -10.86
C LEU A 241 -2.41 12.22 -11.21
N ILE A 242 -2.50 12.61 -12.48
CA ILE A 242 -2.27 13.99 -12.92
C ILE A 242 -3.50 14.86 -12.62
N TYR A 243 -4.72 14.33 -12.75
CA TYR A 243 -5.94 15.12 -12.70
C TYR A 243 -6.27 15.67 -11.32
N TYR A 244 -6.10 14.88 -10.25
CA TYR A 244 -6.38 15.33 -8.89
C TYR A 244 -5.50 16.50 -8.46
N PRO A 245 -4.16 16.42 -8.53
CA PRO A 245 -3.30 17.56 -8.20
C PRO A 245 -3.56 18.76 -9.12
N SER A 246 -3.85 18.54 -10.41
CA SER A 246 -4.17 19.64 -11.34
C SER A 246 -5.46 20.36 -10.94
N TRP A 247 -6.47 19.63 -10.52
CA TRP A 247 -7.70 20.22 -9.94
C TRP A 247 -7.36 21.06 -8.71
N ARG A 248 -6.63 20.51 -7.72
CA ARG A 248 -6.30 21.20 -6.47
C ARG A 248 -5.37 22.42 -6.68
N VAL A 249 -4.46 22.34 -7.64
CA VAL A 249 -3.62 23.47 -8.05
C VAL A 249 -4.49 24.56 -8.71
N SER A 250 -5.41 24.20 -9.59
CA SER A 250 -6.34 25.16 -10.23
C SER A 250 -7.23 25.87 -9.22
N GLU A 251 -7.64 25.20 -8.14
CA GLU A 251 -8.36 25.85 -7.03
C GLU A 251 -7.53 26.96 -6.37
N ARG A 252 -6.23 26.77 -6.18
CA ARG A 252 -5.32 27.79 -5.65
C ARG A 252 -5.16 28.97 -6.62
N LEU A 253 -5.17 28.69 -7.93
CA LEU A 253 -5.12 29.71 -8.98
C LEU A 253 -6.46 30.42 -9.21
N ARG A 254 -7.55 29.90 -8.62
CA ARG A 254 -8.92 30.39 -8.80
C ARG A 254 -9.40 30.37 -10.25
N ASP A 255 -8.90 29.42 -11.05
CA ASP A 255 -9.36 29.20 -12.44
C ASP A 255 -10.56 28.25 -12.47
N LEU A 256 -11.76 28.81 -12.50
CA LEU A 256 -13.02 28.06 -12.45
C LEU A 256 -13.19 27.07 -13.61
N ASN A 257 -12.64 27.37 -14.79
CA ASN A 257 -12.74 26.49 -15.96
C ASN A 257 -11.87 25.25 -15.77
N LEU A 258 -10.63 25.44 -15.38
CA LEU A 258 -9.69 24.33 -15.11
C LEU A 258 -10.15 23.50 -13.91
N ILE A 259 -10.67 24.12 -12.85
CA ILE A 259 -11.26 23.42 -11.71
C ILE A 259 -12.33 22.43 -12.16
N SER A 260 -13.33 22.94 -12.91
CA SER A 260 -14.45 22.10 -13.38
C SER A 260 -13.97 20.97 -14.28
N TYR A 261 -13.07 21.27 -15.21
CA TYR A 261 -12.50 20.28 -16.13
C TYR A 261 -11.76 19.17 -15.39
N PHE A 262 -10.73 19.49 -14.61
CA PHE A 262 -9.90 18.47 -13.94
C PHE A 262 -10.65 17.69 -12.85
N LYS A 263 -11.59 18.33 -12.16
CA LYS A 263 -12.45 17.65 -11.19
C LYS A 263 -13.32 16.60 -11.87
N ASN A 264 -13.94 16.92 -12.99
CA ASN A 264 -14.78 15.97 -13.72
C ASN A 264 -13.93 14.82 -14.28
N GLU A 265 -12.78 15.12 -14.90
CA GLU A 265 -11.85 14.10 -15.38
C GLU A 265 -11.41 13.15 -14.25
N TRP A 266 -11.01 13.69 -13.08
CA TRP A 266 -10.66 12.86 -11.94
C TRP A 266 -11.79 11.92 -11.52
N LEU A 267 -13.00 12.45 -11.35
CA LEU A 267 -14.16 11.66 -10.92
C LEU A 267 -14.55 10.59 -11.93
N GLU A 268 -14.56 10.93 -13.21
CA GLU A 268 -14.88 9.99 -14.29
C GLU A 268 -13.85 8.87 -14.40
N GLN A 269 -12.57 9.21 -14.45
CA GLN A 269 -11.50 8.21 -14.56
C GLN A 269 -11.43 7.33 -13.33
N LYS A 270 -11.58 7.91 -12.12
CA LYS A 270 -11.66 7.14 -10.87
C LYS A 270 -12.82 6.14 -10.90
N GLN A 271 -14.02 6.58 -11.29
CA GLN A 271 -15.17 5.71 -11.39
C GLN A 271 -14.95 4.57 -12.39
N ARG A 272 -14.31 4.86 -13.52
CA ARG A 272 -13.96 3.85 -14.52
C ARG A 272 -13.05 2.77 -13.95
N VAL A 273 -12.02 3.15 -13.18
CA VAL A 273 -11.11 2.19 -12.52
C VAL A 273 -11.86 1.32 -11.53
N ILE A 274 -12.73 1.91 -10.70
CA ILE A 274 -13.55 1.17 -9.73
C ILE A 274 -14.39 0.11 -10.42
N LEU A 275 -15.11 0.50 -11.50
CA LEU A 275 -15.96 -0.43 -12.27
C LEU A 275 -15.15 -1.53 -12.95
N GLU A 276 -14.00 -1.19 -13.55
CA GLU A 276 -13.12 -2.18 -14.17
C GLU A 276 -12.61 -3.20 -13.13
N ARG A 277 -12.27 -2.73 -11.92
CA ARG A 277 -11.82 -3.60 -10.85
C ARG A 277 -12.92 -4.53 -10.35
N GLN A 278 -14.11 -4.00 -10.10
CA GLN A 278 -15.26 -4.78 -9.68
C GLN A 278 -15.61 -5.88 -10.68
N SER A 279 -15.52 -5.60 -11.98
CA SER A 279 -15.80 -6.60 -13.02
C SER A 279 -14.78 -7.75 -13.02
N ARG A 280 -13.54 -7.50 -12.60
CA ARG A 280 -12.48 -8.52 -12.51
C ARG A 280 -12.58 -9.40 -11.27
N ASP A 281 -13.03 -8.83 -10.15
CA ASP A 281 -13.18 -9.58 -8.90
C ASP A 281 -14.39 -10.54 -8.92
N GLY A 282 -15.10 -10.63 -10.05
CA GLY A 282 -16.23 -11.57 -10.24
C GLY A 282 -17.44 -11.24 -9.37
N SER A 283 -17.49 -10.09 -8.75
CA SER A 283 -18.67 -9.64 -8.01
C SER A 283 -19.74 -9.19 -9.03
N THR A 284 -20.67 -10.08 -9.31
CA THR A 284 -21.78 -9.91 -10.25
C THR A 284 -22.90 -8.99 -9.74
N VAL A 285 -22.62 -8.03 -8.90
CA VAL A 285 -23.63 -7.06 -8.48
C VAL A 285 -23.29 -5.69 -9.07
N LEU A 286 -23.54 -5.52 -10.36
CA LEU A 286 -23.82 -4.22 -10.94
C LEU A 286 -25.20 -3.78 -10.41
N THR A 287 -25.25 -3.17 -9.25
CA THR A 287 -26.39 -2.34 -8.88
C THR A 287 -26.28 -1.07 -9.71
N VAL A 288 -26.89 -1.09 -10.88
CA VAL A 288 -27.18 0.13 -11.63
C VAL A 288 -28.17 0.91 -10.76
N PRO A 289 -27.84 2.11 -10.26
CA PRO A 289 -28.83 2.92 -9.59
C PRO A 289 -29.95 3.20 -10.60
N TYR A 290 -31.13 2.73 -10.29
CA TYR A 290 -32.33 3.04 -11.05
C TYR A 290 -32.64 4.53 -10.81
N ASN A 291 -32.33 5.37 -11.79
CA ASN A 291 -32.82 6.74 -11.79
C ASN A 291 -34.24 6.68 -12.31
N ASP A 292 -35.20 6.77 -11.39
CA ASP A 292 -36.57 7.11 -11.76
C ASP A 292 -36.59 8.53 -12.38
N PHE A 293 -37.07 8.62 -13.60
CA PHE A 293 -37.34 9.87 -14.31
C PHE A 293 -38.54 10.57 -13.69
#